data_bbaa151d010a2231cabcfe7c74756e27
#
_entry.id   bbaa151d010a2231cabcfe7c74756e27
#
_cell.length_a   1.000
_cell.length_b   1.000
_cell.length_c   1.000
_cell.angle_alpha   90.00
_cell.angle_beta   90.00
_cell.angle_gamma   90.00
#
_symmetry.space_group_name_H-M   'P 1'
#
loop_
_entity.id
_entity.type
_entity.pdbx_description
1 polymer ?
#
loop_
_entity_poly.entity_id
_entity_poly.type
_entity_poly.pdbx_seq_one_letter_code
_entity_poly.pdbx_strand_id
1 'polypeptide(L)'
;MSSGQSTPLSQSPLRSGRSNGNGLVNSPPPGSPGALSALHRDSILSAMLERNCSVGKGRRSGVDLNEFASVVDERVERNGGKEPFLIGVAGGTASGKTTVCDLIMHNLQEKRVVLIAQDSFYRGLTQEEHDNVSSYNFDHPDAIDVAALVETLKNLALRNKVEVPIYDFVTHSRKEDESVTVEPADVIIVEGILVLAMQEVRELCHMKIFVDTDDDLRLARRLKRDTVD
;
A
#
# COMPACT_ATOMS: atom_id res chain seq x y z
N MET A 1 50.03 46.69 23.70
CA MET A 1 49.71 46.63 25.12
C MET A 1 48.67 45.58 25.28
N SER A 2 49.10 44.44 25.63
CA SER A 2 49.06 43.75 26.94
C SER A 2 47.76 42.91 27.01
N SER A 3 47.86 41.65 26.78
CA SER A 3 48.11 40.52 27.72
C SER A 3 46.82 40.09 28.40
N GLY A 4 46.41 38.86 28.53
CA GLY A 4 47.02 37.56 28.66
C GLY A 4 45.92 36.59 28.99
N GLN A 5 46.07 35.34 28.55
CA GLN A 5 46.29 34.12 29.36
C GLN A 5 45.19 33.82 30.39
N SER A 6 44.60 32.65 30.59
CA SER A 6 45.17 31.29 30.61
C SER A 6 44.06 30.24 30.69
N THR A 7 44.26 29.08 30.11
CA THR A 7 43.71 27.76 30.49
C THR A 7 44.23 27.31 31.88
N PRO A 8 43.77 26.15 32.52
CA PRO A 8 43.62 24.82 31.94
C PRO A 8 42.60 23.85 32.57
N LEU A 9 42.31 22.75 31.85
CA LEU A 9 42.32 21.30 32.22
C LEU A 9 41.57 20.76 33.45
N SER A 10 40.72 19.73 33.20
CA SER A 10 40.83 18.38 33.78
C SER A 10 39.80 17.47 33.10
N GLN A 11 40.19 16.49 32.35
CA GLN A 11 40.45 15.06 32.57
C GLN A 11 39.26 14.22 32.98
N SER A 12 39.05 13.24 32.12
CA SER A 12 38.18 12.07 32.09
C SER A 12 38.24 11.18 33.36
N PRO A 13 37.35 10.14 33.47
CA PRO A 13 37.66 8.89 32.79
C PRO A 13 36.51 8.07 32.27
N LEU A 14 36.87 7.17 31.38
CA LEU A 14 36.19 6.03 30.75
C LEU A 14 35.37 5.15 31.72
N ARG A 15 34.18 4.71 31.26
CA ARG A 15 33.64 3.41 31.62
C ARG A 15 32.97 2.76 30.42
N SER A 16 33.49 1.60 30.10
CA SER A 16 33.00 0.64 29.16
C SER A 16 31.63 0.07 29.61
N GLY A 17 30.69 -0.02 28.70
CA GLY A 17 29.44 -0.75 28.90
C GLY A 17 28.99 -1.34 27.57
N ARG A 18 29.13 -2.66 27.41
CA ARG A 18 28.53 -3.46 26.35
C ARG A 18 27.02 -3.31 26.45
N SER A 19 26.34 -3.06 25.36
CA SER A 19 24.91 -3.37 25.24
C SER A 19 24.62 -4.03 23.92
N ASN A 20 23.98 -5.16 24.06
CA ASN A 20 23.43 -6.03 23.04
C ASN A 20 22.49 -5.29 22.09
N GLY A 21 22.63 -5.61 20.81
CA GLY A 21 21.64 -5.23 19.81
C GLY A 21 20.34 -6.00 20.03
N ASN A 22 19.26 -5.24 20.23
CA ASN A 22 17.91 -5.71 20.00
C ASN A 22 17.32 -4.81 18.93
N GLY A 23 16.99 -5.43 17.80
CA GLY A 23 16.24 -4.79 16.72
C GLY A 23 14.90 -4.28 17.24
N LEU A 24 14.73 -2.98 17.18
CA LEU A 24 13.43 -2.34 17.38
C LEU A 24 12.59 -2.60 16.12
N VAL A 25 11.66 -3.53 16.25
CA VAL A 25 10.50 -3.64 15.38
C VAL A 25 9.65 -2.40 15.67
N ASN A 26 9.56 -1.48 14.72
CA ASN A 26 8.67 -0.33 14.80
C ASN A 26 7.22 -0.82 14.82
N SER A 27 6.62 -0.82 15.99
CA SER A 27 5.17 -0.96 16.14
C SER A 27 4.51 0.35 15.68
N PRO A 28 3.44 0.30 14.91
CA PRO A 28 2.69 1.49 14.52
C PRO A 28 2.10 2.18 15.77
N PRO A 29 1.92 3.52 15.75
CA PRO A 29 1.36 4.25 16.88
C PRO A 29 -0.07 3.80 17.19
N PRO A 30 -0.49 3.85 18.46
CA PRO A 30 -1.86 3.52 18.86
C PRO A 30 -2.82 4.58 18.30
N GLY A 31 -3.70 4.17 17.40
CA GLY A 31 -4.69 5.03 16.75
C GLY A 31 -4.90 4.75 15.26
N SER A 32 -4.17 3.81 14.66
CA SER A 32 -4.45 3.38 13.30
C SER A 32 -5.65 2.42 13.30
N PRO A 33 -6.70 2.65 12.50
CA PRO A 33 -7.82 1.71 12.40
C PRO A 33 -7.31 0.40 11.79
N GLY A 34 -7.38 -0.71 12.55
CA GLY A 34 -7.25 -2.04 11.98
C GLY A 34 -6.20 -3.00 12.52
N ALA A 35 -5.70 -2.85 13.75
CA ALA A 35 -4.94 -3.93 14.40
C ALA A 35 -5.86 -4.99 15.03
N LEU A 36 -6.58 -5.74 14.20
CA LEU A 36 -7.16 -7.02 14.61
C LEU A 36 -6.01 -8.02 14.81
N SER A 37 -6.06 -8.80 15.90
CA SER A 37 -5.04 -9.83 16.15
C SER A 37 -4.98 -10.83 14.99
N ALA A 38 -3.79 -11.38 14.69
CA ALA A 38 -3.58 -12.32 13.59
C ALA A 38 -4.60 -13.48 13.59
N LEU A 39 -4.88 -14.07 14.75
CA LEU A 39 -5.86 -15.14 14.93
C LEU A 39 -7.31 -14.73 14.58
N HIS A 40 -7.67 -13.46 14.77
CA HIS A 40 -8.99 -12.95 14.42
C HIS A 40 -9.10 -12.63 12.93
N ARG A 41 -8.00 -12.22 12.31
CA ARG A 41 -7.91 -12.00 10.85
C ARG A 41 -8.07 -13.31 10.09
N ASP A 42 -7.37 -14.38 10.49
CA ASP A 42 -7.42 -15.68 9.81
C ASP A 42 -8.83 -16.28 9.83
N SER A 43 -9.55 -16.15 10.96
CA SER A 43 -10.92 -16.65 11.05
C SER A 43 -11.92 -15.83 10.25
N ILE A 44 -11.77 -14.50 10.20
CA ILE A 44 -12.60 -13.60 9.37
C ILE A 44 -12.29 -13.81 7.89
N LEU A 45 -11.02 -14.00 7.53
CA LEU A 45 -10.56 -14.22 6.17
C LEU A 45 -11.05 -15.56 5.62
N SER A 46 -10.95 -16.64 6.42
CA SER A 46 -11.51 -17.95 6.07
C SER A 46 -13.04 -17.86 5.88
N ALA A 47 -13.74 -17.19 6.79
CA ALA A 47 -15.18 -16.99 6.70
C ALA A 47 -15.61 -16.06 5.55
N MET A 48 -14.76 -15.11 5.12
CA MET A 48 -15.03 -14.26 3.95
C MET A 48 -14.79 -14.99 2.64
N LEU A 49 -13.77 -15.83 2.57
CA LEU A 49 -13.52 -16.71 1.43
C LEU A 49 -14.65 -17.73 1.25
N GLU A 50 -15.17 -18.29 2.34
CA GLU A 50 -16.30 -19.23 2.31
C GLU A 50 -17.61 -18.54 1.94
N ARG A 51 -17.87 -17.30 2.35
CA ARG A 51 -19.12 -16.56 2.08
C ARG A 51 -19.18 -15.92 0.71
N ASN A 52 -18.04 -15.48 0.15
CA ASN A 52 -17.99 -14.93 -1.21
C ASN A 52 -18.05 -16.03 -2.30
N CYS A 53 -18.01 -17.31 -1.90
CA CYS A 53 -18.16 -18.46 -2.79
C CYS A 53 -19.59 -18.93 -3.04
N SER A 54 -20.60 -18.28 -2.49
CA SER A 54 -21.96 -18.76 -2.64
C SER A 54 -22.96 -17.65 -2.91
N VAL A 55 -23.13 -17.28 -4.17
CA VAL A 55 -24.43 -16.94 -4.79
C VAL A 55 -24.26 -16.89 -6.31
N GLY A 56 -25.00 -17.70 -7.02
CA GLY A 56 -25.15 -17.67 -8.47
C GLY A 56 -24.70 -18.99 -9.16
N LYS A 57 -25.66 -19.68 -9.75
CA LYS A 57 -25.41 -20.81 -10.65
C LYS A 57 -24.62 -20.36 -11.89
N GLY A 58 -23.31 -20.26 -11.76
CA GLY A 58 -22.41 -19.90 -12.82
C GLY A 58 -20.99 -19.70 -12.31
N ARG A 59 -20.13 -20.67 -12.52
CA ARG A 59 -18.69 -20.68 -12.26
C ARG A 59 -18.25 -20.08 -10.93
N ARG A 60 -17.96 -20.93 -9.96
CA ARG A 60 -17.14 -20.61 -8.79
C ARG A 60 -15.76 -20.20 -9.30
N SER A 61 -15.44 -18.93 -9.32
CA SER A 61 -14.07 -18.44 -9.44
C SER A 61 -13.57 -17.99 -8.06
N GLY A 62 -13.50 -18.94 -7.14
CA GLY A 62 -12.66 -18.76 -5.97
C GLY A 62 -11.21 -18.84 -6.47
N VAL A 63 -10.42 -17.79 -6.28
CA VAL A 63 -8.98 -17.86 -6.53
C VAL A 63 -8.41 -18.78 -5.45
N ASP A 64 -7.87 -19.93 -5.85
CA ASP A 64 -7.06 -20.74 -4.95
C ASP A 64 -5.76 -19.97 -4.69
N LEU A 65 -5.57 -19.52 -3.45
CA LEU A 65 -4.41 -18.72 -3.09
C LEU A 65 -3.08 -19.51 -3.18
N ASN A 66 -3.12 -20.83 -3.06
CA ASN A 66 -1.95 -21.68 -3.26
C ASN A 66 -1.59 -21.77 -4.74
N GLU A 67 -2.59 -21.94 -5.60
CA GLU A 67 -2.41 -21.90 -7.07
C GLU A 67 -1.90 -20.51 -7.49
N PHE A 68 -2.46 -19.44 -6.90
CA PHE A 68 -2.01 -18.07 -7.12
C PHE A 68 -0.53 -17.87 -6.74
N ALA A 69 -0.12 -18.29 -5.54
CA ALA A 69 1.26 -18.19 -5.09
C ALA A 69 2.21 -18.96 -6.02
N SER A 70 1.82 -20.18 -6.43
CA SER A 70 2.60 -20.98 -7.37
C SER A 70 2.79 -20.30 -8.72
N VAL A 71 1.77 -19.65 -9.27
CA VAL A 71 1.86 -18.88 -10.53
C VAL A 71 2.83 -17.71 -10.41
N VAL A 72 2.78 -16.98 -9.29
CA VAL A 72 3.68 -15.86 -9.02
C VAL A 72 5.12 -16.37 -8.88
N ASP A 73 5.33 -17.44 -8.10
CA ASP A 73 6.65 -18.03 -7.87
C ASP A 73 7.27 -18.51 -9.19
N GLU A 74 6.54 -19.30 -9.97
CA GLU A 74 7.00 -19.77 -11.28
C GLU A 74 7.38 -18.62 -12.21
N ARG A 75 6.64 -17.50 -12.17
CA ARG A 75 6.92 -16.35 -13.01
C ARG A 75 8.17 -15.61 -12.57
N VAL A 76 8.34 -15.39 -11.27
CA VAL A 76 9.53 -14.73 -10.70
C VAL A 76 10.77 -15.57 -10.92
N GLU A 77 10.69 -16.89 -10.75
CA GLU A 77 11.81 -17.80 -10.97
C GLU A 77 12.19 -17.92 -12.46
N ARG A 78 11.21 -18.01 -13.35
CA ARG A 78 11.42 -18.16 -14.80
C ARG A 78 12.21 -17.00 -15.39
N ASN A 79 12.04 -15.78 -14.88
CA ASN A 79 12.80 -14.64 -15.34
C ASN A 79 14.08 -14.38 -14.50
N GLY A 80 14.44 -15.31 -13.62
CA GLY A 80 15.64 -15.24 -12.78
C GLY A 80 15.62 -14.05 -11.82
N GLY A 81 14.43 -13.59 -11.43
CA GLY A 81 14.25 -12.44 -10.54
C GLY A 81 14.70 -11.11 -11.14
N LYS A 82 14.86 -11.02 -12.46
CA LYS A 82 15.32 -9.79 -13.12
C LYS A 82 14.24 -8.71 -13.12
N GLU A 83 12.99 -9.11 -13.32
CA GLU A 83 11.84 -8.21 -13.34
C GLU A 83 10.86 -8.59 -12.25
N PRO A 84 10.33 -7.65 -11.49
CA PRO A 84 9.31 -7.94 -10.49
C PRO A 84 7.98 -8.31 -11.14
N PHE A 85 7.17 -9.08 -10.42
CA PHE A 85 5.82 -9.43 -10.85
C PHE A 85 4.84 -8.35 -10.38
N LEU A 86 4.16 -7.68 -11.31
CA LEU A 86 3.27 -6.57 -11.00
C LEU A 86 1.81 -7.04 -11.04
N ILE A 87 1.08 -6.81 -9.94
CA ILE A 87 -0.32 -7.18 -9.73
C ILE A 87 -1.15 -5.92 -9.55
N GLY A 88 -2.16 -5.72 -10.39
CA GLY A 88 -3.14 -4.66 -10.24
C GLY A 88 -4.39 -5.17 -9.52
N VAL A 89 -4.77 -4.53 -8.41
CA VAL A 89 -5.97 -4.86 -7.64
C VAL A 89 -6.94 -3.69 -7.67
N ALA A 90 -8.09 -3.87 -8.31
CA ALA A 90 -9.14 -2.86 -8.37
C ALA A 90 -10.45 -3.37 -7.79
N GLY A 91 -11.38 -2.45 -7.57
CA GLY A 91 -12.72 -2.72 -7.06
C GLY A 91 -13.32 -1.48 -6.42
N GLY A 92 -14.63 -1.43 -6.27
CA GLY A 92 -15.32 -0.28 -5.69
C GLY A 92 -14.88 0.02 -4.25
N THR A 93 -15.24 1.21 -3.76
CA THR A 93 -15.03 1.54 -2.36
C THR A 93 -15.67 0.49 -1.44
N ALA A 94 -15.02 0.15 -0.35
CA ALA A 94 -15.45 -0.87 0.62
C ALA A 94 -15.67 -2.29 0.05
N SER A 95 -15.13 -2.61 -1.14
CA SER A 95 -15.21 -3.96 -1.71
C SER A 95 -14.32 -4.98 -0.98
N GLY A 96 -13.29 -4.54 -0.26
CA GLY A 96 -12.32 -5.39 0.43
C GLY A 96 -10.99 -5.57 -0.30
N LYS A 97 -10.63 -4.64 -1.20
CA LYS A 97 -9.34 -4.65 -1.92
C LYS A 97 -8.15 -4.80 -0.97
N THR A 98 -8.07 -3.97 0.05
CA THR A 98 -6.97 -4.00 1.05
C THR A 98 -6.89 -5.38 1.73
N THR A 99 -8.03 -5.98 2.08
CA THR A 99 -8.07 -7.34 2.63
C THR A 99 -7.52 -8.38 1.66
N VAL A 100 -7.85 -8.27 0.36
CA VAL A 100 -7.29 -9.14 -0.67
C VAL A 100 -5.80 -8.92 -0.83
N CYS A 101 -5.32 -7.69 -0.80
CA CYS A 101 -3.89 -7.38 -0.84
C CYS A 101 -3.14 -7.98 0.36
N ASP A 102 -3.69 -7.85 1.58
CA ASP A 102 -3.12 -8.44 2.80
C ASP A 102 -3.01 -9.96 2.68
N LEU A 103 -4.04 -10.62 2.12
CA LEU A 103 -4.01 -12.06 1.86
C LEU A 103 -2.93 -12.46 0.87
N ILE A 104 -2.81 -11.72 -0.23
CA ILE A 104 -1.78 -11.96 -1.24
C ILE A 104 -0.39 -11.83 -0.59
N MET A 105 -0.15 -10.74 0.14
CA MET A 105 1.11 -10.51 0.83
C MET A 105 1.42 -11.61 1.85
N HIS A 106 0.40 -12.07 2.58
CA HIS A 106 0.58 -13.16 3.54
C HIS A 106 0.96 -14.47 2.85
N ASN A 107 0.40 -14.78 1.69
CA ASN A 107 0.71 -16.02 0.96
C ASN A 107 2.06 -15.96 0.22
N LEU A 108 2.61 -14.77 0.03
CA LEU A 108 3.91 -14.55 -0.63
C LEU A 108 5.03 -14.21 0.37
N GLN A 109 4.97 -14.72 1.61
CA GLN A 109 5.88 -14.35 2.71
C GLN A 109 7.38 -14.55 2.41
N GLU A 110 7.72 -15.47 1.53
CA GLU A 110 9.10 -15.73 1.13
C GLU A 110 9.64 -14.73 0.10
N LYS A 111 8.78 -13.87 -0.45
CA LYS A 111 9.15 -12.85 -1.44
C LYS A 111 9.14 -11.46 -0.81
N ARG A 112 9.94 -10.57 -1.37
CA ARG A 112 9.83 -9.14 -1.05
C ARG A 112 8.63 -8.59 -1.81
N VAL A 113 7.58 -8.26 -1.09
CA VAL A 113 6.34 -7.70 -1.65
C VAL A 113 6.18 -6.26 -1.21
N VAL A 114 5.85 -5.37 -2.13
CA VAL A 114 5.50 -3.98 -1.83
C VAL A 114 4.09 -3.67 -2.31
N LEU A 115 3.37 -2.86 -1.54
CA LEU A 115 2.05 -2.36 -1.85
C LEU A 115 2.12 -0.87 -2.19
N ILE A 116 1.64 -0.52 -3.36
CA ILE A 116 1.50 0.85 -3.83
C ILE A 116 0.01 1.20 -3.85
N ALA A 117 -0.40 2.08 -2.96
CA ALA A 117 -1.77 2.57 -2.92
C ALA A 117 -1.96 3.68 -3.96
N GLN A 118 -2.94 3.55 -4.85
CA GLN A 118 -3.35 4.61 -5.78
C GLN A 118 -3.68 5.90 -5.06
N ASP A 119 -4.23 5.79 -3.85
CA ASP A 119 -4.66 6.91 -3.03
C ASP A 119 -3.51 7.87 -2.64
N SER A 120 -2.26 7.41 -2.68
CA SER A 120 -1.08 8.26 -2.51
C SER A 120 -0.85 9.22 -3.69
N PHE A 121 -1.47 8.95 -4.83
CA PHE A 121 -1.26 9.67 -6.08
C PHE A 121 -2.41 10.62 -6.45
N TYR A 122 -3.30 10.93 -5.52
CA TYR A 122 -4.22 12.05 -5.74
C TYR A 122 -3.41 13.32 -6.04
N ARG A 123 -3.86 14.11 -7.01
CA ARG A 123 -3.31 15.44 -7.23
C ARG A 123 -3.84 16.40 -6.17
N GLY A 124 -3.04 17.39 -5.78
CA GLY A 124 -3.52 18.50 -4.96
C GLY A 124 -4.60 19.28 -5.71
N LEU A 125 -5.60 19.74 -4.98
CA LEU A 125 -6.64 20.60 -5.55
C LEU A 125 -6.08 21.97 -5.86
N THR A 126 -6.56 22.59 -6.96
CA THR A 126 -6.38 24.01 -7.21
C THR A 126 -7.17 24.82 -6.18
N GLN A 127 -6.89 26.14 -6.04
CA GLN A 127 -7.64 26.99 -5.11
C GLN A 127 -9.14 27.00 -5.44
N GLU A 128 -9.52 27.04 -6.71
CA GLU A 128 -10.91 27.01 -7.16
C GLU A 128 -11.60 25.68 -6.82
N GLU A 129 -10.91 24.54 -7.01
CA GLU A 129 -11.40 23.21 -6.64
C GLU A 129 -11.53 23.05 -5.13
N HIS A 130 -10.58 23.61 -4.36
CA HIS A 130 -10.61 23.60 -2.91
C HIS A 130 -11.81 24.39 -2.36
N ASP A 131 -12.09 25.56 -2.92
CA ASP A 131 -13.25 26.39 -2.55
C ASP A 131 -14.58 25.68 -2.87
N ASN A 132 -14.58 24.73 -3.82
CA ASN A 132 -15.74 23.95 -4.24
C ASN A 132 -15.59 22.45 -3.95
N VAL A 133 -14.82 22.08 -2.93
CA VAL A 133 -14.44 20.68 -2.64
C VAL A 133 -15.64 19.74 -2.48
N SER A 134 -16.77 20.24 -1.97
CA SER A 134 -18.00 19.44 -1.80
C SER A 134 -18.61 18.95 -3.12
N SER A 135 -18.27 19.59 -4.25
CA SER A 135 -18.73 19.21 -5.59
C SER A 135 -17.62 18.51 -6.40
N TYR A 136 -16.40 18.41 -5.87
CA TYR A 136 -15.28 17.78 -6.56
C TYR A 136 -15.43 16.25 -6.61
N ASN A 137 -15.24 15.66 -7.79
CA ASN A 137 -15.35 14.21 -7.96
C ASN A 137 -13.98 13.53 -7.79
N PHE A 138 -13.69 13.09 -6.57
CA PHE A 138 -12.48 12.33 -6.27
C PHE A 138 -12.44 10.93 -6.90
N ASP A 139 -13.57 10.39 -7.34
CA ASP A 139 -13.66 9.09 -8.00
C ASP A 139 -13.45 9.19 -9.53
N HIS A 140 -13.05 10.36 -10.05
CA HIS A 140 -12.73 10.53 -11.46
C HIS A 140 -11.23 10.29 -11.72
N PRO A 141 -10.85 9.70 -12.88
CA PRO A 141 -9.44 9.51 -13.22
C PRO A 141 -8.59 10.78 -13.17
N ASP A 142 -9.16 11.94 -13.50
CA ASP A 142 -8.47 13.23 -13.48
C ASP A 142 -8.06 13.68 -12.06
N ALA A 143 -8.64 13.08 -11.02
CA ALA A 143 -8.23 13.33 -9.65
C ALA A 143 -6.88 12.68 -9.31
N ILE A 144 -6.42 11.73 -10.14
CA ILE A 144 -5.20 10.98 -9.93
C ILE A 144 -4.09 11.50 -10.85
N ASP A 145 -2.89 11.65 -10.30
CA ASP A 145 -1.68 11.86 -11.09
C ASP A 145 -1.20 10.54 -11.69
N VAL A 146 -1.82 10.17 -12.78
CA VAL A 146 -1.53 8.91 -13.51
C VAL A 146 -0.07 8.87 -13.96
N ALA A 147 0.49 10.01 -14.36
CA ALA A 147 1.87 10.08 -14.83
C ALA A 147 2.86 9.72 -13.72
N ALA A 148 2.69 10.28 -12.53
CA ALA A 148 3.53 9.97 -11.36
C ALA A 148 3.37 8.51 -10.91
N LEU A 149 2.14 7.97 -10.91
CA LEU A 149 1.90 6.57 -10.60
C LEU A 149 2.61 5.63 -11.60
N VAL A 150 2.45 5.88 -12.89
CA VAL A 150 3.08 5.09 -13.96
C VAL A 150 4.61 5.16 -13.87
N GLU A 151 5.16 6.34 -13.63
CA GLU A 151 6.61 6.53 -13.46
C GLU A 151 7.13 5.73 -12.24
N THR A 152 6.43 5.81 -11.13
CA THR A 152 6.75 5.04 -9.91
C THR A 152 6.76 3.54 -10.20
N LEU A 153 5.72 3.01 -10.85
CA LEU A 153 5.62 1.59 -11.19
C LEU A 153 6.72 1.16 -12.17
N LYS A 154 7.05 1.98 -13.18
CA LYS A 154 8.14 1.71 -14.13
C LYS A 154 9.50 1.67 -13.43
N ASN A 155 9.77 2.62 -12.53
CA ASN A 155 11.01 2.63 -11.76
C ASN A 155 11.13 1.40 -10.86
N LEU A 156 10.07 1.01 -10.16
CA LEU A 156 10.04 -0.22 -9.38
C LEU A 156 10.23 -1.47 -10.26
N ALA A 157 9.64 -1.49 -11.46
CA ALA A 157 9.83 -2.58 -12.42
C ALA A 157 11.30 -2.70 -12.89
N LEU A 158 12.01 -1.59 -12.95
CA LEU A 158 13.47 -1.54 -13.21
C LEU A 158 14.31 -1.81 -11.96
N ARG A 159 13.71 -2.19 -10.86
CA ARG A 159 14.33 -2.42 -9.54
C ARG A 159 15.02 -1.18 -8.97
N ASN A 160 14.54 0.00 -9.31
CA ASN A 160 14.96 1.23 -8.70
C ASN A 160 14.20 1.47 -7.40
N LYS A 161 14.85 2.07 -6.42
CA LYS A 161 14.24 2.67 -5.25
C LYS A 161 13.41 3.88 -5.69
N VAL A 162 12.24 4.07 -5.10
CA VAL A 162 11.34 5.18 -5.41
C VAL A 162 10.85 5.90 -4.15
N GLU A 163 10.45 7.15 -4.32
CA GLU A 163 9.78 7.93 -3.31
C GLU A 163 8.30 8.06 -3.67
N VAL A 164 7.44 7.49 -2.83
CA VAL A 164 5.97 7.53 -3.00
C VAL A 164 5.43 8.73 -2.25
N PRO A 165 4.63 9.61 -2.89
CA PRO A 165 4.08 10.78 -2.23
C PRO A 165 3.11 10.40 -1.11
N ILE A 166 2.95 11.31 -0.14
CA ILE A 166 1.94 11.21 0.90
C ILE A 166 0.83 12.22 0.59
N TYR A 167 -0.40 11.72 0.52
CA TYR A 167 -1.58 12.55 0.34
C TYR A 167 -2.32 12.73 1.67
N ASP A 168 -2.63 13.97 2.00
CA ASP A 168 -3.42 14.33 3.18
C ASP A 168 -4.89 14.52 2.78
N PHE A 169 -5.75 13.60 3.24
CA PHE A 169 -7.18 13.64 2.96
C PHE A 169 -7.93 14.74 3.73
N VAL A 170 -7.32 15.31 4.77
CA VAL A 170 -7.95 16.41 5.53
C VAL A 170 -7.76 17.74 4.80
N THR A 171 -6.58 17.97 4.29
CA THR A 171 -6.24 19.19 3.56
C THR A 171 -6.40 19.07 2.05
N HIS A 172 -6.77 17.89 1.54
CA HIS A 172 -6.89 17.57 0.11
C HIS A 172 -5.64 17.98 -0.70
N SER A 173 -4.45 17.75 -0.14
CA SER A 173 -3.19 18.13 -0.74
C SER A 173 -2.11 17.06 -0.56
N ARG A 174 -1.10 17.09 -1.42
CA ARG A 174 0.13 16.33 -1.19
C ARG A 174 0.98 17.04 -0.14
N LYS A 175 1.61 16.26 0.71
CA LYS A 175 2.65 16.76 1.61
C LYS A 175 3.93 16.99 0.80
N GLU A 176 4.38 18.23 0.70
CA GLU A 176 5.50 18.60 -0.19
C GLU A 176 6.85 18.05 0.30
N ASP A 177 7.04 17.97 1.62
CA ASP A 177 8.32 17.58 2.24
C ASP A 177 8.31 16.14 2.79
N GLU A 178 7.26 15.36 2.55
CA GLU A 178 7.14 14.01 3.07
C GLU A 178 6.91 13.00 1.93
N SER A 179 7.67 11.92 1.95
CA SER A 179 7.50 10.79 1.05
C SER A 179 7.77 9.48 1.78
N VAL A 180 7.31 8.38 1.21
CA VAL A 180 7.64 7.04 1.67
C VAL A 180 8.62 6.42 0.70
N THR A 181 9.81 6.11 1.19
CA THR A 181 10.80 5.37 0.43
C THR A 181 10.36 3.91 0.27
N VAL A 182 10.32 3.44 -0.98
CA VAL A 182 10.02 2.05 -1.32
C VAL A 182 11.22 1.42 -2.00
N GLU A 183 11.73 0.37 -1.38
CA GLU A 183 12.86 -0.40 -1.89
C GLU A 183 12.42 -1.40 -2.97
N PRO A 184 13.34 -1.85 -3.85
CA PRO A 184 13.04 -2.84 -4.86
C PRO A 184 12.47 -4.14 -4.29
N ALA A 185 11.45 -4.68 -4.95
CA ALA A 185 10.74 -5.86 -4.54
C ALA A 185 10.67 -6.92 -5.65
N ASP A 186 10.27 -8.14 -5.29
CA ASP A 186 10.07 -9.24 -6.23
C ASP A 186 8.64 -9.25 -6.76
N VAL A 187 7.71 -8.74 -5.94
CA VAL A 187 6.30 -8.56 -6.30
C VAL A 187 5.87 -7.14 -5.95
N ILE A 188 5.21 -6.48 -6.88
CA ILE A 188 4.62 -5.16 -6.71
C ILE A 188 3.12 -5.30 -6.81
N ILE A 189 2.39 -4.90 -5.78
CA ILE A 189 0.94 -4.80 -5.80
C ILE A 189 0.58 -3.32 -5.93
N VAL A 190 -0.21 -2.97 -6.93
CA VAL A 190 -0.83 -1.65 -7.02
C VAL A 190 -2.33 -1.79 -6.77
N GLU A 191 -2.86 -1.07 -5.77
CA GLU A 191 -4.27 -1.18 -5.41
C GLU A 191 -4.98 0.18 -5.46
N GLY A 192 -6.26 0.17 -5.83
CA GLY A 192 -7.11 1.35 -5.82
C GLY A 192 -8.41 1.18 -6.59
N ILE A 193 -9.28 2.17 -6.47
CA ILE A 193 -10.60 2.10 -7.10
C ILE A 193 -10.54 2.20 -8.63
N LEU A 194 -9.54 2.90 -9.18
CA LEU A 194 -9.39 3.19 -10.62
C LEU A 194 -8.18 2.51 -11.26
N VAL A 195 -7.41 1.70 -10.54
CA VAL A 195 -6.15 1.09 -11.02
C VAL A 195 -6.32 0.42 -12.38
N LEU A 196 -7.38 -0.37 -12.56
CA LEU A 196 -7.63 -1.06 -13.81
C LEU A 196 -8.42 -0.23 -14.85
N ALA A 197 -8.88 0.97 -14.49
CA ALA A 197 -9.47 1.91 -15.45
C ALA A 197 -8.40 2.64 -16.26
N MET A 198 -7.22 2.88 -15.65
CA MET A 198 -6.09 3.54 -16.30
C MET A 198 -5.37 2.56 -17.23
N GLN A 199 -5.36 2.87 -18.54
CA GLN A 199 -4.79 1.99 -19.54
C GLN A 199 -3.29 1.76 -19.29
N GLU A 200 -2.54 2.81 -19.03
CA GLU A 200 -1.09 2.79 -18.84
C GLU A 200 -0.69 1.91 -17.64
N VAL A 201 -1.45 1.98 -16.54
CA VAL A 201 -1.23 1.13 -15.36
C VAL A 201 -1.61 -0.32 -15.68
N ARG A 202 -2.76 -0.51 -16.34
CA ARG A 202 -3.27 -1.83 -16.70
C ARG A 202 -2.32 -2.60 -17.63
N GLU A 203 -1.61 -1.90 -18.51
CA GLU A 203 -0.62 -2.50 -19.43
C GLU A 203 0.66 -2.94 -18.70
N LEU A 204 1.03 -2.30 -17.60
CA LEU A 204 2.15 -2.71 -16.76
C LEU A 204 1.83 -3.96 -15.92
N CYS A 205 0.55 -4.22 -15.63
CA CYS A 205 0.15 -5.32 -14.75
C CYS A 205 0.28 -6.67 -15.45
N HIS A 206 1.06 -7.58 -14.89
CA HIS A 206 1.14 -8.99 -15.30
C HIS A 206 -0.10 -9.77 -14.89
N MET A 207 -0.67 -9.43 -13.73
CA MET A 207 -1.95 -9.98 -13.24
C MET A 207 -2.89 -8.86 -12.84
N LYS A 208 -4.18 -9.10 -13.06
CA LYS A 208 -5.24 -8.12 -12.80
C LYS A 208 -6.33 -8.80 -11.98
N ILE A 209 -6.64 -8.22 -10.84
CA ILE A 209 -7.66 -8.72 -9.91
C ILE A 209 -8.72 -7.63 -9.75
N PHE A 210 -9.97 -7.99 -9.98
CA PHE A 210 -11.09 -7.11 -9.68
C PHE A 210 -11.87 -7.69 -8.50
N VAL A 211 -11.93 -6.95 -7.41
CA VAL A 211 -12.64 -7.35 -6.20
C VAL A 211 -14.09 -6.92 -6.34
N ASP A 212 -14.92 -7.86 -6.72
CA ASP A 212 -16.35 -7.67 -6.90
C ASP A 212 -17.09 -7.97 -5.61
N THR A 213 -17.96 -7.04 -5.20
CA THR A 213 -18.77 -7.15 -3.98
C THR A 213 -20.08 -6.41 -4.22
N ASP A 214 -21.17 -7.00 -3.80
CA ASP A 214 -22.53 -6.45 -3.97
C ASP A 214 -22.64 -5.02 -3.41
N ASP A 215 -23.34 -4.16 -4.11
CA ASP A 215 -23.41 -2.73 -3.84
C ASP A 215 -24.00 -2.41 -2.47
N ASP A 216 -25.02 -3.13 -2.04
CA ASP A 216 -25.66 -3.00 -0.71
C ASP A 216 -24.67 -3.36 0.41
N LEU A 217 -23.88 -4.41 0.22
CA LEU A 217 -22.84 -4.81 1.18
C LEU A 217 -21.71 -3.77 1.24
N ARG A 218 -21.29 -3.23 0.10
CA ARG A 218 -20.29 -2.15 0.04
C ARG A 218 -20.80 -0.89 0.75
N LEU A 219 -22.07 -0.52 0.52
CA LEU A 219 -22.70 0.61 1.18
C LEU A 219 -22.74 0.43 2.70
N ALA A 220 -23.18 -0.74 3.16
CA ALA A 220 -23.24 -1.04 4.60
C ALA A 220 -21.85 -0.98 5.26
N ARG A 221 -20.80 -1.51 4.59
CA ARG A 221 -19.42 -1.45 5.07
C ARG A 221 -18.90 -0.01 5.10
N ARG A 222 -19.21 0.79 4.08
CA ARG A 222 -18.82 2.20 4.00
C ARG A 222 -19.46 3.02 5.11
N LEU A 223 -20.77 2.89 5.31
CA LEU A 223 -21.48 3.58 6.39
C LEU A 223 -20.90 3.22 7.75
N LYS A 224 -20.63 1.94 8.00
CA LYS A 224 -20.03 1.51 9.27
C LYS A 224 -18.66 2.15 9.49
N ARG A 225 -17.79 2.13 8.50
CA ARG A 225 -16.45 2.74 8.58
C ARG A 225 -16.50 4.23 8.84
N ASP A 226 -17.39 4.95 8.14
CA ASP A 226 -17.45 6.42 8.19
C ASP A 226 -18.25 6.93 9.41
N THR A 227 -18.94 6.06 10.18
CA THR A 227 -19.75 6.46 11.36
C THR A 227 -19.28 5.89 12.69
N VAL A 228 -18.44 4.86 12.70
CA VAL A 228 -18.05 4.14 13.94
C VAL A 228 -16.55 4.25 14.20
N ASP A 229 -15.75 4.46 13.16
CA ASP A 229 -14.30 4.63 13.22
C ASP A 229 -13.93 6.12 13.13
#